data_93ab9e64e746383c7406dfc5593c5426
#
_entry.id   93ab9e64e746383c7406dfc5593c5426
#
_cell.length_a   1.000
_cell.length_b   1.000
_cell.length_c   1.000
_cell.angle_alpha   90.00
_cell.angle_beta   90.00
_cell.angle_gamma   90.00
#
_symmetry.space_group_name_H-M   'P 1'
#
loop_
_entity.id
_entity.type
_entity.pdbx_description
1 polymer ?
#
loop_
_entity_poly.entity_id
_entity_poly.type
_entity_poly.pdbx_seq_one_letter_code
_entity_poly.pdbx_strand_id
1 'polypeptide(L)'
;MVINRFQRWLAAYLVVSAASIFTLAPASAERLRGTVSIDGSSTVFPISEAVAEEFLAVQPRVRVTVGVSGTGGGFKKFLAGEIDINDASRPIKMKEVKQASASGIGFIELPIAYDGLSVVVNTKNDWVDHLTITELNKIWQSGSSVKRWSDVRDGWPEKEIKLYGPGTDSGTFDYFTETINGKSGASRPDYTANEDDNALVRGISGDEGSLGYFGYAYYAANKDKLRVVAIDGGKGPVAPTEITINNGTYAPLSRPVFIYVRPDALDRKEVRAFVDFYIESAPMLATEVGYIPLPDSVYAGAKQRVESREIGTAYHSEALSQSANLLTDN
;
A
#
# COMPACT_ATOMS: atom_id res chain seq x y z
N MET A 1 -76.11 -35.63 41.31
CA MET A 1 -75.73 -35.17 39.95
C MET A 1 -74.65 -34.13 40.07
N VAL A 2 -73.44 -34.52 39.80
CA VAL A 2 -72.23 -33.79 40.11
C VAL A 2 -71.96 -32.81 38.95
N ILE A 3 -71.92 -31.55 39.17
CA ILE A 3 -71.45 -30.55 38.20
C ILE A 3 -70.28 -29.81 38.82
N ASN A 4 -69.19 -29.87 38.11
CA ASN A 4 -67.82 -29.66 38.35
C ASN A 4 -67.46 -28.23 38.85
N ARG A 5 -66.68 -28.19 39.90
CA ARG A 5 -66.07 -27.02 40.54
C ARG A 5 -64.81 -26.52 39.79
N PHE A 6 -64.71 -26.64 38.48
CA PHE A 6 -63.47 -26.34 37.77
C PHE A 6 -63.51 -25.11 36.89
N GLN A 7 -64.46 -24.22 36.98
CA GLN A 7 -64.57 -23.05 36.11
C GLN A 7 -64.52 -21.68 36.83
N ARG A 8 -63.88 -21.58 38.00
CA ARG A 8 -63.86 -20.32 38.73
C ARG A 8 -62.44 -19.74 39.04
N TRP A 9 -61.39 -20.19 38.39
CA TRP A 9 -60.03 -19.70 38.65
C TRP A 9 -59.26 -19.26 37.38
N LEU A 10 -59.92 -18.68 36.37
CA LEU A 10 -59.30 -18.20 35.13
C LEU A 10 -59.61 -16.71 34.87
N ALA A 11 -59.75 -15.91 35.89
CA ALA A 11 -60.07 -14.49 35.72
C ALA A 11 -59.32 -13.62 36.71
N ALA A 12 -58.01 -13.75 36.84
CA ALA A 12 -57.19 -12.77 37.58
C ALA A 12 -55.72 -13.02 37.41
N TYR A 13 -55.13 -12.81 36.20
CA TYR A 13 -53.70 -12.52 36.02
C TYR A 13 -53.46 -12.04 34.57
N LEU A 14 -54.11 -10.92 34.21
CA LEU A 14 -53.67 -10.07 33.10
C LEU A 14 -52.87 -8.93 33.74
N VAL A 15 -51.66 -9.26 34.23
CA VAL A 15 -50.67 -8.27 34.55
C VAL A 15 -50.08 -7.80 33.21
N VAL A 16 -50.44 -6.59 32.85
CA VAL A 16 -49.88 -5.83 31.73
C VAL A 16 -48.38 -5.68 31.96
N SER A 17 -47.58 -6.59 31.41
CA SER A 17 -46.16 -6.35 31.18
C SER A 17 -46.07 -5.39 30.02
N ALA A 18 -46.06 -4.08 30.31
CA ALA A 18 -45.58 -3.07 29.41
C ALA A 18 -44.08 -3.35 29.20
N ALA A 19 -43.74 -4.25 28.26
CA ALA A 19 -42.40 -4.38 27.76
C ALA A 19 -42.06 -3.05 27.09
N SER A 20 -41.29 -2.22 27.76
CA SER A 20 -40.64 -1.05 27.18
C SER A 20 -39.68 -1.59 26.11
N ILE A 21 -40.17 -1.66 24.88
CA ILE A 21 -39.32 -1.84 23.69
C ILE A 21 -38.48 -0.57 23.61
N PHE A 22 -37.31 -0.58 24.26
CA PHE A 22 -36.27 0.35 23.95
C PHE A 22 -35.89 0.04 22.47
N THR A 23 -36.53 0.74 21.55
CA THR A 23 -35.99 0.89 20.22
C THR A 23 -34.66 1.63 20.37
N LEU A 24 -33.57 0.89 20.41
CA LEU A 24 -32.25 1.45 20.08
C LEU A 24 -32.40 2.02 18.68
N ALA A 25 -32.74 3.31 18.61
CA ALA A 25 -32.58 4.05 17.37
C ALA A 25 -31.11 3.86 16.97
N PRO A 26 -30.81 3.46 15.72
CA PRO A 26 -29.44 3.41 15.27
C PRO A 26 -28.86 4.80 15.54
N ALA A 27 -27.76 4.86 16.28
CA ALA A 27 -27.07 6.11 16.53
C ALA A 27 -26.82 6.74 15.14
N SER A 28 -27.55 7.81 14.85
CA SER A 28 -27.36 8.54 13.59
C SER A 28 -25.93 9.02 13.61
N ALA A 29 -25.07 8.40 12.83
CA ALA A 29 -23.68 8.83 12.74
C ALA A 29 -23.67 10.34 12.46
N GLU A 30 -22.93 11.09 13.27
CA GLU A 30 -22.82 12.54 13.12
C GLU A 30 -22.44 12.87 11.68
N ARG A 31 -23.27 13.62 10.96
CA ARG A 31 -22.97 14.02 9.59
C ARG A 31 -21.96 15.15 9.61
N LEU A 32 -20.71 14.79 9.42
CA LEU A 32 -19.60 15.74 9.40
C LEU A 32 -19.64 16.60 8.14
N ARG A 33 -18.99 17.76 8.20
CA ARG A 33 -18.78 18.69 7.08
C ARG A 33 -17.37 19.24 7.19
N GLY A 34 -16.74 19.48 6.06
CA GLY A 34 -15.41 20.08 6.01
C GLY A 34 -14.62 19.57 4.82
N THR A 35 -13.32 19.77 4.89
CA THR A 35 -12.38 19.34 3.84
C THR A 35 -11.23 18.59 4.48
N VAL A 36 -10.73 17.57 3.79
CA VAL A 36 -9.48 16.89 4.08
C VAL A 36 -8.59 17.06 2.87
N SER A 37 -7.38 17.58 3.07
CA SER A 37 -6.41 17.82 1.99
C SER A 37 -5.24 16.84 2.11
N ILE A 38 -5.04 16.06 1.04
CA ILE A 38 -3.98 15.06 0.91
C ILE A 38 -3.17 15.40 -0.33
N ASP A 39 -1.85 15.24 -0.25
CA ASP A 39 -0.98 15.37 -1.42
C ASP A 39 0.29 14.53 -1.17
N GLY A 40 0.98 14.14 -2.23
CA GLY A 40 2.24 13.44 -2.08
C GLY A 40 2.54 12.41 -3.16
N SER A 41 2.86 11.22 -2.73
CA SER A 41 3.34 10.12 -3.56
C SER A 41 2.30 9.60 -4.54
N SER A 42 2.65 9.51 -5.83
CA SER A 42 1.87 8.79 -6.85
C SER A 42 1.69 7.31 -6.52
N THR A 43 2.65 6.70 -5.83
CA THR A 43 2.56 5.31 -5.37
C THR A 43 1.46 5.12 -4.33
N VAL A 44 1.23 6.08 -3.43
CA VAL A 44 0.22 5.98 -2.37
C VAL A 44 -1.16 6.48 -2.84
N PHE A 45 -1.16 7.33 -3.86
CA PHE A 45 -2.38 7.93 -4.43
C PHE A 45 -3.53 6.94 -4.65
N PRO A 46 -3.31 5.72 -5.26
CA PRO A 46 -4.43 4.79 -5.49
C PRO A 46 -5.12 4.32 -4.21
N ILE A 47 -4.36 4.17 -3.12
CA ILE A 47 -4.93 3.77 -1.81
C ILE A 47 -5.72 4.95 -1.22
N SER A 48 -5.12 6.14 -1.21
CA SER A 48 -5.75 7.36 -0.67
C SER A 48 -7.01 7.73 -1.44
N GLU A 49 -7.02 7.55 -2.78
CA GLU A 49 -8.19 7.77 -3.63
C GLU A 49 -9.32 6.78 -3.31
N ALA A 50 -9.01 5.48 -3.23
CA ALA A 50 -9.99 4.45 -2.86
C ALA A 50 -10.60 4.71 -1.47
N VAL A 51 -9.78 5.09 -0.49
CA VAL A 51 -10.27 5.46 0.85
C VAL A 51 -11.14 6.71 0.78
N ALA A 52 -10.78 7.71 -0.02
CA ALA A 52 -11.57 8.94 -0.17
C ALA A 52 -12.94 8.67 -0.81
N GLU A 53 -13.01 7.80 -1.81
CA GLU A 53 -14.26 7.38 -2.46
C GLU A 53 -15.18 6.64 -1.48
N GLU A 54 -14.67 5.66 -0.75
CA GLU A 54 -15.45 4.91 0.23
C GLU A 54 -15.87 5.79 1.42
N PHE A 55 -15.01 6.72 1.88
CA PHE A 55 -15.36 7.67 2.91
C PHE A 55 -16.50 8.61 2.51
N LEU A 56 -16.57 8.99 1.23
CA LEU A 56 -17.66 9.81 0.70
C LEU A 56 -19.03 9.11 0.87
N ALA A 57 -19.08 7.77 0.78
CA ALA A 57 -20.32 7.01 0.99
C ALA A 57 -20.83 7.13 2.43
N VAL A 58 -19.93 7.19 3.44
CA VAL A 58 -20.28 7.30 4.86
C VAL A 58 -20.38 8.75 5.35
N GLN A 59 -19.64 9.69 4.75
CA GLN A 59 -19.61 11.12 5.12
C GLN A 59 -19.77 12.04 3.88
N PRO A 60 -20.95 12.05 3.22
CA PRO A 60 -21.15 12.68 1.92
C PRO A 60 -21.05 14.23 1.89
N ARG A 61 -20.77 14.85 3.04
CA ARG A 61 -20.58 16.29 3.16
C ARG A 61 -19.14 16.68 3.51
N VAL A 62 -18.25 15.69 3.61
CA VAL A 62 -16.81 15.92 3.74
C VAL A 62 -16.19 15.80 2.37
N ARG A 63 -15.49 16.85 1.94
CA ARG A 63 -14.74 16.85 0.70
C ARG A 63 -13.32 16.40 0.98
N VAL A 64 -12.91 15.28 0.39
CA VAL A 64 -11.52 14.84 0.40
C VAL A 64 -10.90 15.19 -0.95
N THR A 65 -9.69 15.74 -0.95
CA THR A 65 -8.91 16.02 -2.15
C THR A 65 -7.57 15.31 -2.04
N VAL A 66 -7.22 14.53 -3.07
CA VAL A 66 -5.95 13.82 -3.15
C VAL A 66 -5.17 14.35 -4.34
N GLY A 67 -3.99 14.90 -4.09
CA GLY A 67 -3.09 15.45 -5.11
C GLY A 67 -1.83 14.60 -5.26
N VAL A 68 -1.14 14.78 -6.38
CA VAL A 68 0.11 14.07 -6.69
C VAL A 68 1.20 15.08 -7.00
N SER A 69 2.13 15.25 -6.06
CA SER A 69 3.34 16.08 -6.25
C SER A 69 4.63 15.33 -5.91
N GLY A 70 4.53 14.01 -5.73
CA GLY A 70 5.59 13.14 -5.25
C GLY A 70 5.81 13.28 -3.74
N THR A 71 6.41 12.25 -3.10
CA THR A 71 6.67 12.25 -1.64
C THR A 71 7.36 13.52 -1.15
N GLY A 72 8.37 14.00 -1.87
CA GLY A 72 9.12 15.21 -1.47
C GLY A 72 8.32 16.50 -1.67
N GLY A 73 7.48 16.56 -2.71
CA GLY A 73 6.56 17.67 -2.96
C GLY A 73 5.49 17.75 -1.88
N GLY A 74 4.91 16.60 -1.52
CA GLY A 74 3.96 16.48 -0.42
C GLY A 74 4.57 16.92 0.92
N PHE A 75 5.80 16.49 1.27
CA PHE A 75 6.45 16.97 2.48
C PHE A 75 6.67 18.48 2.49
N LYS A 76 6.96 19.11 1.35
CA LYS A 76 7.08 20.58 1.29
C LYS A 76 5.78 21.27 1.67
N LYS A 77 4.65 20.82 1.08
CA LYS A 77 3.30 21.36 1.38
C LYS A 77 2.88 21.06 2.82
N PHE A 78 3.15 19.84 3.29
CA PHE A 78 2.87 19.41 4.66
C PHE A 78 3.59 20.26 5.70
N LEU A 79 4.90 20.46 5.50
CA LEU A 79 5.75 21.29 6.39
C LEU A 79 5.51 22.80 6.26
N ALA A 80 4.79 23.24 5.21
CA ALA A 80 4.26 24.59 5.07
C ALA A 80 2.86 24.74 5.69
N GLY A 81 2.24 23.63 6.18
CA GLY A 81 0.88 23.66 6.75
C GLY A 81 -0.24 23.76 5.71
N GLU A 82 0.05 23.51 4.43
CA GLU A 82 -0.90 23.65 3.32
C GLU A 82 -1.82 22.43 3.17
N ILE A 83 -1.41 21.25 3.65
CA ILE A 83 -2.16 20.00 3.59
C ILE A 83 -2.23 19.33 4.97
N ASP A 84 -3.24 18.52 5.16
CA ASP A 84 -3.49 17.79 6.41
C ASP A 84 -2.69 16.49 6.50
N ILE A 85 -2.57 15.82 5.35
CA ILE A 85 -1.98 14.49 5.20
C ILE A 85 -1.00 14.52 4.02
N ASN A 86 0.18 13.94 4.24
CA ASN A 86 1.13 13.69 3.16
C ASN A 86 1.24 12.19 2.88
N ASP A 87 1.02 11.81 1.63
CA ASP A 87 1.27 10.48 1.11
C ASP A 87 2.76 10.28 0.86
N ALA A 88 3.33 9.18 1.37
CA ALA A 88 4.77 8.95 1.27
C ALA A 88 5.12 7.49 0.95
N SER A 89 5.92 7.29 -0.07
CA SER A 89 6.44 5.97 -0.47
C SER A 89 7.82 5.66 0.10
N ARG A 90 8.21 6.38 1.13
CA ARG A 90 9.43 6.19 1.94
C ARG A 90 9.25 6.84 3.30
N PRO A 91 10.04 6.43 4.31
CA PRO A 91 10.11 7.17 5.56
C PRO A 91 10.55 8.63 5.37
N ILE A 92 10.16 9.48 6.31
CA ILE A 92 10.60 10.89 6.37
C ILE A 92 12.13 10.95 6.50
N LYS A 93 12.77 11.82 5.73
CA LYS A 93 14.23 12.03 5.78
C LYS A 93 14.62 12.93 6.95
N MET A 94 15.83 12.77 7.50
CA MET A 94 16.33 13.62 8.60
C MET A 94 16.32 15.11 8.26
N LYS A 95 16.51 15.47 6.99
CA LYS A 95 16.38 16.87 6.53
C LYS A 95 14.95 17.38 6.73
N GLU A 96 13.95 16.55 6.41
CA GLU A 96 12.52 16.87 6.57
C GLU A 96 12.12 16.92 8.05
N VAL A 97 12.66 16.02 8.89
CA VAL A 97 12.47 16.04 10.36
C VAL A 97 13.02 17.34 10.96
N LYS A 98 14.24 17.77 10.56
CA LYS A 98 14.81 19.04 11.00
C LYS A 98 13.98 20.24 10.57
N GLN A 99 13.43 20.20 9.36
CA GLN A 99 12.55 21.23 8.84
C GLN A 99 11.22 21.27 9.59
N ALA A 100 10.61 20.11 9.90
CA ALA A 100 9.41 20.00 10.73
C ALA A 100 9.61 20.68 12.08
N SER A 101 10.71 20.36 12.76
CA SER A 101 11.07 20.97 14.04
C SER A 101 11.27 22.49 13.93
N ALA A 102 11.95 22.96 12.87
CA ALA A 102 12.18 24.39 12.65
C ALA A 102 10.89 25.16 12.33
N SER A 103 9.92 24.53 11.67
CA SER A 103 8.61 25.11 11.34
C SER A 103 7.57 24.93 12.46
N GLY A 104 7.89 24.22 13.56
CA GLY A 104 6.97 23.92 14.63
C GLY A 104 5.81 22.98 14.21
N ILE A 105 5.98 22.23 13.13
CA ILE A 105 4.97 21.30 12.61
C ILE A 105 5.29 19.89 13.08
N GLY A 106 4.40 19.32 13.90
CA GLY A 106 4.45 17.92 14.27
C GLY A 106 3.98 17.01 13.14
N PHE A 107 4.33 15.72 13.23
CA PHE A 107 3.81 14.71 12.32
C PHE A 107 3.61 13.37 13.05
N ILE A 108 2.55 12.67 12.68
CA ILE A 108 2.27 11.29 13.09
C ILE A 108 2.53 10.41 11.86
N GLU A 109 3.48 9.51 11.95
CA GLU A 109 3.83 8.57 10.88
C GLU A 109 2.97 7.31 11.01
N LEU A 110 2.24 6.98 9.95
CA LEU A 110 1.34 5.83 9.90
C LEU A 110 1.68 4.97 8.67
N PRO A 111 2.23 3.77 8.84
CA PRO A 111 2.36 2.83 7.75
C PRO A 111 0.97 2.32 7.36
N ILE A 112 0.71 2.16 6.06
CA ILE A 112 -0.62 1.80 5.54
C ILE A 112 -0.64 0.56 4.68
N ALA A 113 0.46 0.23 4.01
CA ALA A 113 0.60 -0.97 3.18
C ALA A 113 2.07 -1.27 2.88
N TYR A 114 2.33 -2.43 2.28
CA TYR A 114 3.57 -2.68 1.56
C TYR A 114 3.35 -2.58 0.05
N ASP A 115 4.24 -1.84 -0.60
CA ASP A 115 4.43 -1.87 -2.04
C ASP A 115 5.47 -2.95 -2.36
N GLY A 116 5.06 -4.00 -3.07
CA GLY A 116 5.92 -5.10 -3.49
C GLY A 116 5.87 -5.26 -5.00
N LEU A 117 7.01 -5.28 -5.66
CA LEU A 117 7.11 -5.48 -7.10
C LEU A 117 7.47 -6.92 -7.43
N SER A 118 6.79 -7.50 -8.42
CA SER A 118 7.17 -8.78 -8.99
C SER A 118 7.87 -8.60 -10.33
N VAL A 119 9.05 -9.19 -10.46
CA VAL A 119 9.69 -9.40 -11.76
C VAL A 119 9.27 -10.77 -12.25
N VAL A 120 8.72 -10.85 -13.45
CA VAL A 120 8.08 -12.06 -13.96
C VAL A 120 8.53 -12.40 -15.38
N VAL A 121 8.48 -13.67 -15.69
CA VAL A 121 8.75 -14.23 -17.02
C VAL A 121 7.63 -15.19 -17.44
N ASN A 122 7.63 -15.59 -18.69
CA ASN A 122 6.73 -16.64 -19.19
C ASN A 122 6.99 -17.97 -18.45
N THR A 123 5.97 -18.79 -18.26
CA THR A 123 6.09 -20.10 -17.59
C THR A 123 7.03 -21.08 -18.32
N LYS A 124 7.24 -20.90 -19.63
CA LYS A 124 8.17 -21.72 -20.45
C LYS A 124 9.61 -21.23 -20.39
N ASN A 125 9.87 -20.07 -19.81
CA ASN A 125 11.23 -19.57 -19.58
C ASN A 125 11.84 -20.35 -18.42
N ASP A 126 12.67 -21.34 -18.68
CA ASP A 126 13.26 -22.25 -17.71
C ASP A 126 14.73 -21.91 -17.35
N TRP A 127 15.34 -20.92 -18.02
CA TRP A 127 16.73 -20.53 -17.83
C TRP A 127 16.94 -19.40 -16.82
N VAL A 128 15.92 -18.59 -16.50
CA VAL A 128 16.03 -17.50 -15.53
C VAL A 128 15.53 -17.97 -14.17
N ASP A 129 16.41 -18.36 -13.28
CA ASP A 129 16.08 -18.73 -11.89
C ASP A 129 16.03 -17.50 -10.97
N HIS A 130 16.97 -16.58 -11.14
CA HIS A 130 17.04 -15.32 -10.43
C HIS A 130 17.69 -14.23 -11.27
N LEU A 131 17.50 -12.97 -10.87
CA LEU A 131 18.20 -11.79 -11.39
C LEU A 131 18.79 -10.99 -10.24
N THR A 132 20.00 -10.48 -10.44
CA THR A 132 20.61 -9.50 -9.55
C THR A 132 20.12 -8.09 -9.88
N ILE A 133 20.25 -7.16 -8.94
CA ILE A 133 19.96 -5.73 -9.17
C ILE A 133 20.82 -5.19 -10.34
N THR A 134 22.08 -5.63 -10.45
CA THR A 134 22.98 -5.23 -11.53
C THR A 134 22.47 -5.71 -12.89
N GLU A 135 21.97 -6.94 -13.00
CA GLU A 135 21.39 -7.47 -14.23
C GLU A 135 20.08 -6.77 -14.60
N LEU A 136 19.21 -6.50 -13.62
CA LEU A 136 18.01 -5.69 -13.84
C LEU A 136 18.37 -4.29 -14.33
N ASN A 137 19.35 -3.63 -13.73
CA ASN A 137 19.84 -2.33 -14.20
C ASN A 137 20.38 -2.43 -15.62
N LYS A 138 21.23 -3.44 -15.95
CA LYS A 138 21.76 -3.67 -17.29
C LYS A 138 20.64 -3.80 -18.33
N ILE A 139 19.53 -4.46 -17.98
CA ILE A 139 18.38 -4.65 -18.87
C ILE A 139 17.58 -3.34 -19.03
N TRP A 140 17.27 -2.65 -17.92
CA TRP A 140 16.25 -1.60 -17.88
C TRP A 140 16.78 -0.16 -17.93
N GLN A 141 18.08 0.08 -17.74
CA GLN A 141 18.65 1.43 -17.75
C GLN A 141 18.45 2.14 -19.09
N SER A 142 18.43 3.47 -19.06
CA SER A 142 18.42 4.31 -20.25
C SER A 142 19.63 3.99 -21.14
N GLY A 143 19.40 3.74 -22.44
CA GLY A 143 20.46 3.40 -23.37
C GLY A 143 20.99 1.96 -23.27
N SER A 144 20.28 1.06 -22.57
CA SER A 144 20.63 -0.36 -22.53
C SER A 144 20.73 -0.95 -23.95
N SER A 145 21.83 -1.67 -24.21
CA SER A 145 22.06 -2.41 -25.46
C SER A 145 21.57 -3.87 -25.41
N VAL A 146 21.05 -4.32 -24.26
CA VAL A 146 20.56 -5.68 -24.07
C VAL A 146 19.36 -5.94 -25.00
N LYS A 147 19.45 -6.97 -25.83
CA LYS A 147 18.39 -7.42 -26.73
C LYS A 147 18.03 -8.89 -26.53
N ARG A 148 18.97 -9.70 -26.03
CA ARG A 148 18.83 -11.13 -25.86
C ARG A 148 19.19 -11.56 -24.46
N TRP A 149 18.70 -12.72 -24.03
CA TRP A 149 19.02 -13.29 -22.74
C TRP A 149 20.54 -13.59 -22.61
N SER A 150 21.21 -14.01 -23.67
CA SER A 150 22.68 -14.16 -23.69
C SER A 150 23.45 -12.86 -23.44
N ASP A 151 22.84 -11.70 -23.71
CA ASP A 151 23.47 -10.40 -23.38
C ASP A 151 23.45 -10.12 -21.87
N VAL A 152 22.57 -10.77 -21.12
CA VAL A 152 22.42 -10.57 -19.66
C VAL A 152 23.44 -11.41 -18.91
N ARG A 153 23.46 -12.72 -19.19
CA ARG A 153 24.33 -13.69 -18.50
C ARG A 153 24.84 -14.74 -19.49
N ASP A 154 26.14 -15.04 -19.40
CA ASP A 154 26.77 -16.09 -20.21
C ASP A 154 26.09 -17.45 -19.98
N GLY A 155 25.91 -18.21 -21.04
CA GLY A 155 25.25 -19.53 -21.02
C GLY A 155 23.72 -19.47 -21.11
N TRP A 156 23.11 -18.30 -21.07
CA TRP A 156 21.70 -18.16 -21.37
C TRP A 156 21.43 -18.15 -22.89
N PRO A 157 20.19 -18.48 -23.34
CA PRO A 157 19.91 -18.63 -24.77
C PRO A 157 20.01 -17.31 -25.54
N GLU A 158 20.35 -17.38 -26.82
CA GLU A 158 20.31 -16.25 -27.76
C GLU A 158 18.87 -15.85 -28.15
N LYS A 159 17.93 -15.98 -27.24
CA LYS A 159 16.53 -15.62 -27.42
C LYS A 159 16.33 -14.14 -27.14
N GLU A 160 15.56 -13.46 -27.99
CA GLU A 160 15.21 -12.06 -27.82
C GLU A 160 14.42 -11.83 -26.51
N ILE A 161 14.73 -10.77 -25.79
CA ILE A 161 13.97 -10.34 -24.62
C ILE A 161 12.90 -9.35 -25.06
N LYS A 162 11.62 -9.68 -24.81
CA LYS A 162 10.51 -8.75 -24.95
C LYS A 162 10.16 -8.18 -23.58
N LEU A 163 10.28 -6.88 -23.45
CA LEU A 163 10.12 -6.18 -22.19
C LEU A 163 8.70 -5.60 -22.03
N TYR A 164 8.12 -5.81 -20.87
CA TYR A 164 6.80 -5.35 -20.49
C TYR A 164 6.86 -4.66 -19.13
N GLY A 165 6.21 -3.52 -18.99
CA GLY A 165 6.18 -2.80 -17.71
C GLY A 165 5.10 -1.73 -17.70
N PRO A 166 4.83 -1.15 -16.50
CA PRO A 166 3.88 -0.05 -16.35
C PRO A 166 4.31 1.16 -17.18
N GLY A 167 3.36 2.02 -17.49
CA GLY A 167 3.60 3.30 -18.13
C GLY A 167 4.17 4.35 -17.17
N THR A 168 4.46 5.54 -17.72
CA THR A 168 5.14 6.62 -16.98
C THR A 168 4.28 7.28 -15.89
N ASP A 169 2.98 7.05 -15.90
CA ASP A 169 2.05 7.60 -14.90
C ASP A 169 1.92 6.67 -13.67
N SER A 170 2.54 5.49 -13.72
CA SER A 170 2.49 4.47 -12.66
C SER A 170 3.50 4.73 -11.53
N GLY A 171 3.02 4.70 -10.28
CA GLY A 171 3.90 4.70 -9.10
C GLY A 171 4.83 3.47 -9.03
N THR A 172 4.42 2.34 -9.63
CA THR A 172 5.23 1.12 -9.79
C THR A 172 6.42 1.38 -10.71
N PHE A 173 6.21 2.09 -11.85
CA PHE A 173 7.28 2.53 -12.74
C PHE A 173 8.28 3.44 -12.02
N ASP A 174 7.79 4.43 -11.30
CA ASP A 174 8.63 5.33 -10.52
C ASP A 174 9.50 4.59 -9.52
N TYR A 175 8.90 3.68 -8.75
CA TYR A 175 9.62 2.90 -7.75
C TYR A 175 10.66 1.98 -8.37
N PHE A 176 10.29 1.22 -9.40
CA PHE A 176 11.21 0.31 -10.08
C PHE A 176 12.41 1.07 -10.64
N THR A 177 12.17 2.16 -11.36
CA THR A 177 13.24 2.94 -11.99
C THR A 177 14.14 3.65 -10.96
N GLU A 178 13.57 4.16 -9.87
CA GLU A 178 14.36 4.72 -8.77
C GLU A 178 15.26 3.66 -8.11
N THR A 179 14.68 2.48 -7.84
CA THR A 179 15.37 1.40 -7.13
C THR A 179 16.44 0.72 -8.00
N ILE A 180 16.11 0.45 -9.26
CA ILE A 180 16.98 -0.32 -10.16
C ILE A 180 17.95 0.60 -10.93
N ASN A 181 17.47 1.76 -11.40
CA ASN A 181 18.26 2.66 -12.25
C ASN A 181 18.77 3.89 -11.50
N GLY A 182 18.48 4.00 -10.19
CA GLY A 182 18.99 5.08 -9.32
C GLY A 182 18.26 6.42 -9.48
N LYS A 183 17.27 6.51 -10.39
CA LYS A 183 16.49 7.74 -10.62
C LYS A 183 15.08 7.38 -11.12
N SER A 184 14.06 7.93 -10.43
CA SER A 184 12.67 7.81 -10.87
C SER A 184 12.49 8.31 -12.30
N GLY A 185 11.74 7.56 -13.09
CA GLY A 185 11.47 7.84 -14.50
C GLY A 185 12.60 7.50 -15.48
N ALA A 186 13.78 7.10 -14.99
CA ALA A 186 14.90 6.75 -15.87
C ALA A 186 14.79 5.29 -16.34
N SER A 187 14.36 5.07 -17.58
CA SER A 187 14.25 3.75 -18.21
C SER A 187 14.56 3.83 -19.71
N ARG A 188 14.80 2.65 -20.31
CA ARG A 188 14.83 2.52 -21.77
C ARG A 188 13.42 2.75 -22.32
N PRO A 189 13.25 3.35 -23.53
CA PRO A 189 11.93 3.63 -24.08
C PRO A 189 11.36 2.47 -24.93
N ASP A 190 12.16 1.45 -25.27
CA ASP A 190 11.83 0.38 -26.22
C ASP A 190 11.25 -0.86 -25.52
N TYR A 191 10.34 -0.66 -24.55
CA TYR A 191 9.55 -1.72 -23.92
C TYR A 191 8.06 -1.49 -24.18
N THR A 192 7.24 -2.51 -24.03
CA THR A 192 5.79 -2.40 -24.11
C THR A 192 5.27 -1.82 -22.78
N ALA A 193 4.91 -0.54 -22.81
CA ALA A 193 4.32 0.16 -21.66
C ALA A 193 2.80 0.02 -21.67
N ASN A 194 2.21 -0.27 -20.49
CA ASN A 194 0.76 -0.27 -20.33
C ASN A 194 0.39 -0.02 -18.85
N GLU A 195 -0.62 0.82 -18.61
CA GLU A 195 -1.14 1.06 -17.26
C GLU A 195 -2.08 -0.07 -16.76
N ASP A 196 -2.64 -0.87 -17.68
CA ASP A 196 -3.41 -2.07 -17.34
C ASP A 196 -2.46 -3.27 -17.14
N ASP A 197 -2.19 -3.63 -15.90
CA ASP A 197 -1.36 -4.78 -15.54
C ASP A 197 -1.89 -6.10 -16.12
N ASN A 198 -3.19 -6.23 -16.36
CA ASN A 198 -3.74 -7.41 -17.04
C ASN A 198 -3.30 -7.48 -18.51
N ALA A 199 -3.06 -6.34 -19.17
CA ALA A 199 -2.47 -6.33 -20.51
C ALA A 199 -1.01 -6.78 -20.47
N LEU A 200 -0.25 -6.38 -19.44
CA LEU A 200 1.13 -6.84 -19.22
C LEU A 200 1.17 -8.36 -18.97
N VAL A 201 0.29 -8.89 -18.13
CA VAL A 201 0.15 -10.34 -17.89
C VAL A 201 -0.10 -11.10 -19.20
N ARG A 202 -1.04 -10.62 -20.03
CA ARG A 202 -1.33 -11.24 -21.35
C ARG A 202 -0.11 -11.22 -22.28
N GLY A 203 0.61 -10.10 -22.33
CA GLY A 203 1.82 -9.96 -23.16
C GLY A 203 2.91 -10.94 -22.73
N ILE A 204 3.22 -11.01 -21.45
CA ILE A 204 4.27 -11.86 -20.91
C ILE A 204 3.91 -13.34 -21.04
N SER A 205 2.66 -13.72 -20.77
CA SER A 205 2.21 -15.13 -20.92
C SER A 205 2.19 -15.59 -22.37
N GLY A 206 2.12 -14.67 -23.33
CA GLY A 206 2.08 -14.96 -24.77
C GLY A 206 3.44 -15.21 -25.43
N ASP A 207 4.56 -14.86 -24.80
CA ASP A 207 5.91 -14.95 -25.40
C ASP A 207 6.93 -15.50 -24.41
N GLU A 208 7.59 -16.59 -24.78
CA GLU A 208 8.56 -17.30 -23.94
C GLU A 208 9.80 -16.45 -23.59
N GLY A 209 10.19 -15.51 -24.46
CA GLY A 209 11.31 -14.60 -24.26
C GLY A 209 10.98 -13.40 -23.38
N SER A 210 9.74 -13.25 -22.92
CA SER A 210 9.28 -12.07 -22.19
C SER A 210 9.85 -11.95 -20.78
N LEU A 211 10.11 -10.71 -20.39
CA LEU A 211 10.40 -10.25 -19.03
C LEU A 211 9.55 -9.03 -18.76
N GLY A 212 8.96 -8.96 -17.58
CA GLY A 212 8.22 -7.76 -17.15
C GLY A 212 8.23 -7.59 -15.64
N TYR A 213 7.64 -6.46 -15.20
CA TYR A 213 7.45 -6.18 -13.80
C TYR A 213 6.14 -5.43 -13.57
N PHE A 214 5.52 -5.66 -12.43
CA PHE A 214 4.30 -5.00 -11.94
C PHE A 214 4.07 -5.34 -10.46
N GLY A 215 2.99 -4.83 -9.87
CA GLY A 215 2.64 -5.07 -8.47
C GLY A 215 2.45 -6.56 -8.14
N TYR A 216 2.91 -6.97 -6.97
CA TYR A 216 2.86 -8.38 -6.52
C TYR A 216 1.45 -8.98 -6.55
N ALA A 217 0.42 -8.21 -6.24
CA ALA A 217 -0.96 -8.72 -6.22
C ALA A 217 -1.40 -9.25 -7.59
N TYR A 218 -1.00 -8.59 -8.69
CA TYR A 218 -1.31 -9.07 -10.04
C TYR A 218 -0.57 -10.37 -10.38
N TYR A 219 0.69 -10.52 -9.94
CA TYR A 219 1.37 -11.81 -10.05
C TYR A 219 0.65 -12.86 -9.20
N ALA A 220 0.30 -12.56 -7.96
CA ALA A 220 -0.38 -13.48 -7.04
C ALA A 220 -1.71 -14.02 -7.63
N ALA A 221 -2.45 -13.16 -8.33
CA ALA A 221 -3.70 -13.53 -9.03
C ALA A 221 -3.49 -14.31 -10.34
N ASN A 222 -2.25 -14.37 -10.89
CA ASN A 222 -1.94 -14.99 -12.18
C ASN A 222 -0.74 -15.97 -12.12
N LYS A 223 -0.52 -16.62 -10.97
CA LYS A 223 0.57 -17.59 -10.75
C LYS A 223 0.54 -18.79 -11.70
N ASP A 224 -0.63 -19.11 -12.25
CA ASP A 224 -0.84 -20.17 -13.25
C ASP A 224 -0.33 -19.78 -14.64
N LYS A 225 -0.19 -18.49 -14.95
CA LYS A 225 0.20 -17.97 -16.26
C LYS A 225 1.64 -17.46 -16.34
N LEU A 226 2.20 -17.14 -15.18
CA LEU A 226 3.49 -16.47 -15.06
C LEU A 226 4.39 -17.18 -14.06
N ARG A 227 5.70 -17.07 -14.30
CA ARG A 227 6.73 -17.48 -13.34
C ARG A 227 7.41 -16.25 -12.77
N VAL A 228 7.44 -16.16 -11.45
CA VAL A 228 8.16 -15.08 -10.75
C VAL A 228 9.65 -15.39 -10.73
N VAL A 229 10.45 -14.33 -10.85
CA VAL A 229 11.90 -14.36 -10.75
C VAL A 229 12.33 -13.96 -9.35
N ALA A 230 13.16 -14.75 -8.70
CA ALA A 230 13.78 -14.36 -7.45
C ALA A 230 14.77 -13.20 -7.69
N ILE A 231 14.87 -12.26 -6.75
CA ILE A 231 15.76 -11.12 -6.86
C ILE A 231 16.87 -11.22 -5.83
N ASP A 232 18.13 -11.11 -6.32
CA ASP A 232 19.29 -11.01 -5.45
C ASP A 232 19.65 -9.54 -5.20
N GLY A 233 19.26 -9.06 -4.03
CA GLY A 233 19.61 -7.74 -3.51
C GLY A 233 20.98 -7.66 -2.85
N GLY A 234 21.84 -8.68 -3.01
CA GLY A 234 23.18 -8.77 -2.42
C GLY A 234 23.30 -9.70 -1.21
N LYS A 235 22.19 -10.36 -0.81
CA LYS A 235 22.17 -11.35 0.28
C LYS A 235 21.70 -12.74 -0.18
N GLY A 236 21.69 -12.98 -1.49
CA GLY A 236 21.16 -14.15 -2.15
C GLY A 236 19.75 -13.94 -2.70
N PRO A 237 19.33 -14.84 -3.63
CA PRO A 237 18.05 -14.73 -4.30
C PRO A 237 16.85 -14.92 -3.33
N VAL A 238 15.90 -14.00 -3.35
CA VAL A 238 14.65 -14.07 -2.60
C VAL A 238 13.48 -13.91 -3.56
N ALA A 239 12.52 -14.83 -3.52
CA ALA A 239 11.27 -14.70 -4.28
C ALA A 239 10.26 -13.81 -3.52
N PRO A 240 9.45 -13.01 -4.23
CA PRO A 240 8.39 -12.24 -3.61
C PRO A 240 7.26 -13.17 -3.13
N THR A 241 6.96 -13.07 -1.87
CA THR A 241 5.79 -13.67 -1.19
C THR A 241 5.27 -12.66 -0.18
N GLU A 242 4.04 -12.81 0.27
CA GLU A 242 3.52 -11.96 1.35
C GLU A 242 4.46 -11.97 2.58
N ILE A 243 5.02 -13.12 2.91
CA ILE A 243 5.95 -13.27 4.05
C ILE A 243 7.24 -12.48 3.79
N THR A 244 7.90 -12.68 2.63
CA THR A 244 9.20 -12.05 2.33
C THR A 244 9.07 -10.55 2.08
N ILE A 245 7.91 -10.08 1.64
CA ILE A 245 7.60 -8.66 1.48
C ILE A 245 7.34 -8.04 2.86
N ASN A 246 6.46 -8.65 3.68
CA ASN A 246 6.08 -8.12 4.99
C ASN A 246 7.25 -8.11 6.00
N ASN A 247 8.18 -9.08 5.92
CA ASN A 247 9.35 -9.11 6.81
C ASN A 247 10.58 -8.37 6.25
N GLY A 248 10.46 -7.75 5.06
CA GLY A 248 11.51 -6.95 4.42
C GLY A 248 12.68 -7.76 3.84
N THR A 249 12.60 -9.11 3.78
CA THR A 249 13.66 -9.93 3.19
C THR A 249 13.69 -9.85 1.66
N TYR A 250 12.54 -9.53 1.03
CA TYR A 250 12.46 -9.23 -0.41
C TYR A 250 12.88 -7.78 -0.71
N ALA A 251 14.12 -7.46 -0.43
CA ALA A 251 14.69 -6.14 -0.67
C ALA A 251 15.57 -6.16 -1.94
N PRO A 252 15.62 -5.05 -2.70
CA PRO A 252 15.02 -3.75 -2.47
C PRO A 252 13.66 -3.53 -3.18
N LEU A 253 13.02 -4.57 -3.72
CA LEU A 253 11.76 -4.46 -4.47
C LEU A 253 10.50 -4.58 -3.60
N SER A 254 10.64 -4.34 -2.30
CA SER A 254 9.51 -4.13 -1.38
C SER A 254 9.82 -2.98 -0.43
N ARG A 255 8.79 -2.20 -0.10
CA ARG A 255 8.91 -1.07 0.83
C ARG A 255 7.58 -0.82 1.53
N PRO A 256 7.59 -0.37 2.79
CA PRO A 256 6.39 0.16 3.42
C PRO A 256 6.04 1.52 2.79
N VAL A 257 4.74 1.79 2.68
CA VAL A 257 4.20 3.08 2.28
C VAL A 257 3.40 3.68 3.43
N PHE A 258 3.34 5.01 3.50
CA PHE A 258 2.90 5.76 4.67
C PHE A 258 1.95 6.87 4.31
N ILE A 259 1.15 7.27 5.30
CA ILE A 259 0.60 8.61 5.40
C ILE A 259 1.20 9.31 6.61
N TYR A 260 1.49 10.61 6.48
CA TYR A 260 1.91 11.47 7.55
C TYR A 260 0.78 12.44 7.88
N VAL A 261 0.33 12.45 9.12
CA VAL A 261 -0.82 13.26 9.55
C VAL A 261 -0.34 14.38 10.46
N ARG A 262 -0.81 15.60 10.23
CA ARG A 262 -0.57 16.72 11.16
C ARG A 262 -1.39 16.54 12.43
N PRO A 263 -0.75 16.59 13.63
CA PRO A 263 -1.47 16.42 14.90
C PRO A 263 -2.56 17.49 15.15
N ASP A 264 -2.31 18.73 14.73
CA ASP A 264 -3.27 19.83 14.82
C ASP A 264 -4.47 19.67 13.88
N ALA A 265 -4.27 19.02 12.71
CA ALA A 265 -5.36 18.70 11.79
C ALA A 265 -6.38 17.73 12.41
N LEU A 266 -5.96 16.85 13.34
CA LEU A 266 -6.85 15.93 14.07
C LEU A 266 -7.82 16.62 15.03
N ASP A 267 -7.67 17.93 15.32
CA ASP A 267 -8.65 18.71 16.08
C ASP A 267 -9.94 18.94 15.28
N ARG A 268 -9.87 18.84 13.96
CA ARG A 268 -11.02 18.87 13.07
C ARG A 268 -11.64 17.48 12.99
N LYS A 269 -12.92 17.39 13.36
CA LYS A 269 -13.65 16.12 13.42
C LYS A 269 -13.65 15.35 12.10
N GLU A 270 -13.75 16.06 10.97
CA GLU A 270 -13.74 15.46 9.64
C GLU A 270 -12.39 14.83 9.29
N VAL A 271 -11.27 15.44 9.70
CA VAL A 271 -9.93 14.89 9.48
C VAL A 271 -9.70 13.68 10.37
N ARG A 272 -10.09 13.79 11.65
CA ARG A 272 -9.99 12.67 12.60
C ARG A 272 -10.79 11.46 12.09
N ALA A 273 -12.04 11.67 11.70
CA ALA A 273 -12.90 10.60 11.19
C ALA A 273 -12.35 9.98 9.90
N PHE A 274 -11.76 10.79 9.01
CA PHE A 274 -11.12 10.29 7.80
C PHE A 274 -9.90 9.42 8.11
N VAL A 275 -9.02 9.86 9.03
CA VAL A 275 -7.82 9.10 9.41
C VAL A 275 -8.19 7.78 10.10
N ASP A 276 -9.19 7.79 10.99
CA ASP A 276 -9.69 6.58 11.63
C ASP A 276 -10.26 5.61 10.59
N PHE A 277 -11.07 6.11 9.64
CA PHE A 277 -11.62 5.32 8.53
C PHE A 277 -10.52 4.78 7.61
N TYR A 278 -9.49 5.58 7.33
CA TYR A 278 -8.34 5.17 6.52
C TYR A 278 -7.66 3.94 7.12
N ILE A 279 -7.31 4.00 8.41
CA ILE A 279 -6.64 2.88 9.10
C ILE A 279 -7.52 1.62 9.12
N GLU A 280 -8.82 1.78 9.33
CA GLU A 280 -9.78 0.65 9.38
C GLU A 280 -10.00 0.02 8.00
N SER A 281 -9.99 0.81 6.93
CA SER A 281 -10.26 0.36 5.56
C SER A 281 -9.00 -0.08 4.81
N ALA A 282 -7.82 0.40 5.22
CA ALA A 282 -6.56 0.15 4.52
C ALA A 282 -6.26 -1.34 4.26
N PRO A 283 -6.54 -2.31 5.17
CA PRO A 283 -6.29 -3.73 4.88
C PRO A 283 -7.04 -4.24 3.64
N MET A 284 -8.28 -3.85 3.49
CA MET A 284 -9.14 -4.25 2.38
C MET A 284 -8.79 -3.46 1.12
N LEU A 285 -8.80 -2.13 1.21
CA LEU A 285 -8.64 -1.25 0.05
C LEU A 285 -7.22 -1.32 -0.55
N ALA A 286 -6.17 -1.47 0.29
CA ALA A 286 -4.83 -1.71 -0.22
C ALA A 286 -4.77 -2.98 -1.08
N THR A 287 -5.45 -4.07 -0.67
CA THR A 287 -5.51 -5.30 -1.44
C THR A 287 -6.25 -5.09 -2.77
N GLU A 288 -7.36 -4.36 -2.77
CA GLU A 288 -8.15 -4.08 -3.97
C GLU A 288 -7.37 -3.30 -5.03
N VAL A 289 -6.53 -2.36 -4.59
CA VAL A 289 -5.69 -1.55 -5.49
C VAL A 289 -4.29 -2.15 -5.75
N GLY A 290 -4.07 -3.41 -5.35
CA GLY A 290 -2.88 -4.17 -5.73
C GLY A 290 -1.67 -4.07 -4.79
N TYR A 291 -1.87 -3.58 -3.57
CA TYR A 291 -0.85 -3.53 -2.51
C TYR A 291 -1.00 -4.70 -1.54
N ILE A 292 -0.01 -4.88 -0.68
CA ILE A 292 -0.02 -5.93 0.35
C ILE A 292 -0.38 -5.29 1.69
N PRO A 293 -1.45 -5.77 2.35
CA PRO A 293 -1.81 -5.26 3.65
C PRO A 293 -0.73 -5.56 4.68
N LEU A 294 -0.61 -4.69 5.67
CA LEU A 294 0.26 -4.89 6.81
C LEU A 294 -0.36 -5.91 7.79
N PRO A 295 0.43 -6.52 8.68
CA PRO A 295 -0.12 -7.29 9.78
C PRO A 295 -1.09 -6.46 10.65
N ASP A 296 -2.14 -7.09 11.18
CA ASP A 296 -3.16 -6.43 12.04
C ASP A 296 -2.55 -5.67 13.22
N SER A 297 -1.45 -6.20 13.79
CA SER A 297 -0.75 -5.55 14.90
C SER A 297 -0.17 -4.19 14.51
N VAL A 298 0.21 -3.99 13.25
CA VAL A 298 0.75 -2.72 12.76
C VAL A 298 -0.37 -1.69 12.61
N TYR A 299 -1.54 -2.09 12.10
CA TYR A 299 -2.73 -1.22 12.06
C TYR A 299 -3.22 -0.85 13.45
N ALA A 300 -3.20 -1.81 14.41
CA ALA A 300 -3.50 -1.52 15.80
C ALA A 300 -2.53 -0.49 16.40
N GLY A 301 -1.23 -0.62 16.11
CA GLY A 301 -0.22 0.37 16.49
C GLY A 301 -0.46 1.74 15.84
N ALA A 302 -0.82 1.78 14.56
CA ALA A 302 -1.16 3.03 13.86
C ALA A 302 -2.37 3.73 14.52
N LYS A 303 -3.41 2.97 14.85
CA LYS A 303 -4.58 3.49 15.58
C LYS A 303 -4.19 4.08 16.93
N GLN A 304 -3.35 3.36 17.70
CA GLN A 304 -2.86 3.85 19.00
C GLN A 304 -2.05 5.15 18.85
N ARG A 305 -1.19 5.27 17.82
CA ARG A 305 -0.42 6.50 17.54
C ARG A 305 -1.34 7.70 17.27
N VAL A 306 -2.44 7.50 16.54
CA VAL A 306 -3.43 8.55 16.28
C VAL A 306 -4.19 8.91 17.57
N GLU A 307 -4.59 7.94 18.38
CA GLU A 307 -5.30 8.15 19.65
C GLU A 307 -4.44 8.92 20.65
N SER A 308 -3.17 8.53 20.80
CA SER A 308 -2.20 9.17 21.71
C SER A 308 -1.54 10.43 21.13
N ARG A 309 -1.77 10.73 19.83
CA ARG A 309 -1.09 11.80 19.08
C ARG A 309 0.44 11.66 19.16
N GLU A 310 0.94 10.45 19.01
CA GLU A 310 2.37 10.16 19.11
C GLU A 310 3.13 10.76 17.93
N ILE A 311 3.88 11.83 18.20
CA ILE A 311 4.67 12.56 17.22
C ILE A 311 6.00 11.84 16.94
N GLY A 312 6.43 11.86 15.68
CA GLY A 312 7.74 11.36 15.26
C GLY A 312 7.68 10.12 14.39
N THR A 313 8.85 9.61 14.05
CA THR A 313 9.05 8.45 13.17
C THR A 313 9.52 7.22 13.96
N ALA A 314 8.97 6.06 13.62
CA ALA A 314 9.45 4.75 14.06
C ALA A 314 10.19 4.00 12.94
N TYR A 315 10.12 4.50 11.70
CA TYR A 315 10.66 3.84 10.49
C TYR A 315 11.89 4.52 9.91
N HIS A 316 12.63 5.27 10.71
CA HIS A 316 13.88 5.87 10.25
C HIS A 316 14.86 4.75 9.82
N SER A 317 15.65 4.98 8.75
CA SER A 317 16.56 3.99 8.14
C SER A 317 17.52 3.31 9.12
N GLU A 318 17.88 3.98 10.22
CA GLU A 318 18.67 3.40 11.30
C GLU A 318 17.84 2.47 12.22
N ALA A 319 16.54 2.74 12.42
CA ALA A 319 15.65 1.89 13.21
C ALA A 319 15.29 0.60 12.47
N LEU A 320 15.17 0.63 11.14
CA LEU A 320 14.93 -0.56 10.33
C LEU A 320 16.10 -1.54 10.35
N SER A 321 17.35 -1.04 10.42
CA SER A 321 18.52 -1.90 10.55
C SER A 321 18.63 -2.55 11.94
N GLN A 322 18.11 -1.91 13.00
CA GLN A 322 18.10 -2.46 14.35
C GLN A 322 16.93 -3.43 14.59
N SER A 323 15.75 -3.18 14.03
CA SER A 323 14.62 -4.11 14.14
C SER A 323 14.82 -5.38 13.33
N ALA A 324 15.52 -5.34 12.21
CA ALA A 324 15.91 -6.54 11.46
C ALA A 324 16.89 -7.41 12.26
N ASN A 325 17.77 -6.81 13.07
CA ASN A 325 18.69 -7.53 13.94
C ASN A 325 18.02 -8.13 15.19
N LEU A 326 16.94 -7.52 15.70
CA LEU A 326 16.20 -8.03 16.86
C LEU A 326 15.28 -9.23 16.54
N LEU A 327 14.94 -9.43 15.26
CA LEU A 327 14.14 -10.57 14.80
C LEU A 327 14.98 -11.80 14.42
N THR A 328 16.33 -11.65 14.37
CA THR A 328 17.28 -12.75 14.09
C THR A 328 17.89 -13.38 15.34
N ASP A 329 17.64 -12.82 16.53
CA ASP A 329 18.21 -13.28 17.82
C ASP A 329 17.16 -13.98 18.74
N ASN A 330 16.06 -14.50 18.17
CA ASN A 330 15.12 -15.36 18.93
C ASN A 330 14.81 -16.66 18.19
#